data_92e6d97f8c72abe158d711fcbdbad292
#
_entry.id   92e6d97f8c72abe158d711fcbdbad292
#
_cell.length_a   1.000
_cell.length_b   1.000
_cell.length_c   1.000
_cell.angle_alpha   90.00
_cell.angle_beta   90.00
_cell.angle_gamma   90.00
#
_symmetry.space_group_name_H-M   'P 1'
#
loop_
_entity.id
_entity.type
_entity.pdbx_description
1 polymer ?
#
loop_
_entity_poly.entity_id
_entity_poly.type
_entity_poly.pdbx_seq_one_letter_code
_entity_poly.pdbx_strand_id
1 'polypeptide(L)'
;MAGGPSTPALAAAVSNAGGLGCLPAGYLSAERFADDIAAVRSMTSGPIGVNLFVPQPCMAGPVQLEEYRELLVPLARRYGVEPGRPRPDDDAWQAKLDVVADTAPDVVSFTFGCPAPDVMARLRGRGVLSMVTVTS
;
A
#
# COMPACT_ATOMS: atom_id res chain seq x y z
N MET A 1 3.95 7.05 3.86
CA MET A 1 5.05 6.66 2.94
C MET A 1 5.38 5.21 3.22
N ALA A 2 5.25 4.33 2.22
CA ALA A 2 5.64 2.93 2.32
C ALA A 2 7.16 2.80 2.60
N GLY A 3 7.57 1.66 3.17
CA GLY A 3 8.99 1.41 3.47
C GLY A 3 9.49 1.91 4.82
N GLY A 4 8.58 2.27 5.76
CA GLY A 4 8.93 2.42 7.18
C GLY A 4 8.75 3.79 7.84
N PRO A 5 8.85 4.96 7.15
CA PRO A 5 8.75 6.25 7.84
C PRO A 5 7.39 6.54 8.46
N SER A 6 6.30 6.07 7.85
CA SER A 6 4.94 6.25 8.36
C SER A 6 4.60 5.11 9.31
N THR A 7 4.75 5.36 10.60
CA THR A 7 4.43 4.41 11.67
C THR A 7 3.02 4.63 12.22
N PRO A 8 2.42 3.65 12.91
CA PRO A 8 1.16 3.84 13.63
C PRO A 8 1.20 5.04 14.60
N ALA A 9 2.29 5.21 15.33
CA ALA A 9 2.44 6.33 16.26
C ALA A 9 2.44 7.70 15.55
N LEU A 10 3.10 7.81 14.38
CA LEU A 10 3.09 9.04 13.60
C LEU A 10 1.68 9.33 13.06
N ALA A 11 1.01 8.33 12.51
CA ALA A 11 -0.35 8.50 12.00
C ALA A 11 -1.32 8.94 13.12
N ALA A 12 -1.25 8.30 14.29
CA ALA A 12 -2.06 8.70 15.44
C ALA A 12 -1.77 10.13 15.91
N ALA A 13 -0.49 10.53 15.95
CA ALA A 13 -0.11 11.89 16.33
C ALA A 13 -0.68 12.95 15.37
N VAL A 14 -0.66 12.68 14.05
CA VAL A 14 -1.26 13.57 13.05
C VAL A 14 -2.77 13.67 13.23
N SER A 15 -3.45 12.55 13.45
CA SER A 15 -4.91 12.53 13.69
C SER A 15 -5.28 13.27 14.98
N ASN A 16 -4.53 13.06 16.07
CA ASN A 16 -4.74 13.76 17.34
C ASN A 16 -4.48 15.27 17.26
N ALA A 17 -3.66 15.71 16.32
CA ALA A 17 -3.42 17.12 16.01
C ALA A 17 -4.50 17.75 15.09
N GLY A 18 -5.56 17.01 14.76
CA GLY A 18 -6.65 17.48 13.89
C GLY A 18 -6.42 17.28 12.39
N GLY A 19 -5.39 16.53 12.01
CA GLY A 19 -5.12 16.15 10.62
C GLY A 19 -5.68 14.78 10.26
N LEU A 20 -5.33 14.29 9.09
CA LEU A 20 -5.60 12.92 8.63
C LEU A 20 -4.28 12.12 8.68
N GLY A 21 -4.10 11.31 9.69
CA GLY A 21 -2.97 10.40 9.78
C GLY A 21 -3.11 9.24 8.80
N CYS A 22 -2.09 8.97 7.99
CA CYS A 22 -2.15 7.95 6.95
C CYS A 22 -1.15 6.82 7.17
N LEU A 23 -1.62 5.58 7.02
CA LEU A 23 -0.82 4.36 7.03
C LEU A 23 -0.58 3.84 5.60
N PRO A 24 0.63 3.41 5.27
CA PRO A 24 0.89 2.71 4.01
C PRO A 24 0.55 1.22 4.16
N ALA A 25 -0.12 0.64 3.18
CA ALA A 25 -0.24 -0.81 3.04
C ALA A 25 0.86 -1.41 2.16
N GLY A 26 1.49 -0.61 1.29
CA GLY A 26 2.49 -1.09 0.34
C GLY A 26 3.64 -1.84 1.00
N TYR A 27 4.01 -3.00 0.43
CA TYR A 27 5.06 -3.93 0.88
C TYR A 27 4.79 -4.63 2.21
N LEU A 28 3.63 -4.46 2.83
CA LEU A 28 3.23 -5.18 4.03
C LEU A 28 2.41 -6.42 3.67
N SER A 29 2.37 -7.42 4.57
CA SER A 29 1.33 -8.43 4.49
C SER A 29 -0.02 -7.85 4.95
N ALA A 30 -1.12 -8.51 4.57
CA ALA A 30 -2.46 -8.07 4.98
C ALA A 30 -2.64 -8.11 6.52
N GLU A 31 -2.06 -9.11 7.19
CA GLU A 31 -2.08 -9.26 8.64
C GLU A 31 -1.34 -8.09 9.31
N ARG A 32 -0.12 -7.79 8.85
CA ARG A 32 0.65 -6.67 9.39
C ARG A 32 -0.06 -5.33 9.17
N PHE A 33 -0.70 -5.16 8.03
CA PHE A 33 -1.48 -3.96 7.74
C PHE A 33 -2.69 -3.83 8.67
N ALA A 34 -3.40 -4.94 8.94
CA ALA A 34 -4.50 -4.96 9.91
C ALA A 34 -4.02 -4.61 11.32
N ASP A 35 -2.88 -5.16 11.76
CA ASP A 35 -2.27 -4.86 13.06
C ASP A 35 -1.92 -3.38 13.19
N ASP A 36 -1.34 -2.78 12.14
CA ASP A 36 -0.99 -1.36 12.13
C ASP A 36 -2.24 -0.47 12.22
N ILE A 37 -3.36 -0.83 11.56
CA ILE A 37 -4.65 -0.12 11.70
C ILE A 37 -5.17 -0.23 13.13
N ALA A 38 -5.16 -1.43 13.71
CA ALA A 38 -5.61 -1.64 15.10
C ALA A 38 -4.74 -0.84 16.08
N ALA A 39 -3.42 -0.80 15.85
CA ALA A 39 -2.50 0.00 16.67
C ALA A 39 -2.82 1.50 16.61
N VAL A 40 -3.08 2.07 15.40
CA VAL A 40 -3.49 3.48 15.30
C VAL A 40 -4.81 3.72 16.02
N ARG A 41 -5.81 2.87 15.81
CA ARG A 41 -7.13 3.02 16.47
C ARG A 41 -7.05 2.96 18.00
N SER A 42 -6.05 2.25 18.57
CA SER A 42 -5.83 2.26 20.02
C SER A 42 -5.22 3.57 20.54
N MET A 43 -4.64 4.40 19.68
CA MET A 43 -3.94 5.64 20.03
C MET A 43 -4.71 6.91 19.67
N THR A 44 -5.75 6.81 18.83
CA THR A 44 -6.54 7.96 18.39
C THR A 44 -7.99 7.59 18.10
N SER A 45 -8.92 8.50 18.40
CA SER A 45 -10.30 8.49 17.91
C SER A 45 -10.50 9.39 16.68
N GLY A 46 -9.45 10.07 16.25
CA GLY A 46 -9.47 10.94 15.08
C GLY A 46 -9.51 10.16 13.75
N PRO A 47 -9.71 10.86 12.64
CA PRO A 47 -9.80 10.22 11.34
C PRO A 47 -8.46 9.62 10.91
N ILE A 48 -8.51 8.43 10.30
CA ILE A 48 -7.34 7.76 9.74
C ILE A 48 -7.51 7.45 8.26
N GLY A 49 -6.44 7.58 7.51
CA GLY A 49 -6.34 7.17 6.13
C GLY A 49 -5.41 5.97 5.95
N VAL A 50 -5.61 5.25 4.87
CA VAL A 50 -4.70 4.18 4.42
C VAL A 50 -4.36 4.38 2.95
N ASN A 51 -3.21 3.86 2.51
CA ASN A 51 -2.81 3.92 1.10
C ASN A 51 -2.52 2.52 0.56
N LEU A 52 -3.16 2.17 -0.55
CA LEU A 52 -2.95 0.92 -1.28
C LEU A 52 -2.35 1.17 -2.66
N PHE A 53 -1.56 0.22 -3.13
CA PHE A 53 -1.06 0.20 -4.50
C PHE A 53 -2.01 -0.62 -5.38
N VAL A 54 -2.48 -0.02 -6.46
CA VAL A 54 -3.31 -0.73 -7.45
C VAL A 54 -2.38 -1.60 -8.31
N PRO A 55 -2.58 -2.93 -8.37
CA PRO A 55 -1.75 -3.79 -9.19
C PRO A 55 -1.78 -3.38 -10.65
N GLN A 56 -0.61 -3.38 -11.28
CA GLN A 56 -0.47 -3.12 -12.70
C GLN A 56 0.04 -4.37 -13.41
N PRO A 57 -0.42 -4.66 -14.63
CA PRO A 57 0.14 -5.75 -15.41
C PRO A 57 1.61 -5.47 -15.71
N CYS A 58 2.45 -6.48 -15.55
CA CYS A 58 3.85 -6.38 -15.99
C CYS A 58 3.87 -6.37 -17.53
N MET A 59 4.29 -5.25 -18.12
CA MET A 59 4.39 -5.08 -19.57
C MET A 59 5.71 -5.61 -20.14
N ALA A 60 6.70 -5.91 -19.30
CA ALA A 60 7.99 -6.42 -19.71
C ALA A 60 7.94 -7.94 -19.95
N GLY A 61 8.45 -8.38 -21.08
CA GLY A 61 8.60 -9.81 -21.38
C GLY A 61 9.76 -10.45 -20.60
N PRO A 62 9.83 -11.79 -20.54
CA PRO A 62 10.88 -12.51 -19.80
C PRO A 62 12.31 -12.11 -20.18
N VAL A 63 12.56 -11.84 -21.45
CA VAL A 63 13.88 -11.42 -21.96
C VAL A 63 14.27 -10.05 -21.37
N GLN A 64 13.36 -9.08 -21.44
CA GLN A 64 13.59 -7.73 -20.89
C GLN A 64 13.81 -7.77 -19.38
N LEU A 65 13.10 -8.62 -18.67
CA LEU A 65 13.28 -8.79 -17.22
C LEU A 65 14.66 -9.38 -16.90
N GLU A 66 15.14 -10.34 -17.66
CA GLU A 66 16.47 -10.92 -17.48
C GLU A 66 17.58 -9.92 -17.82
N GLU A 67 17.45 -9.19 -18.94
CA GLU A 67 18.38 -8.11 -19.31
C GLU A 67 18.48 -7.07 -18.19
N TYR A 68 17.34 -6.66 -17.62
CA TYR A 68 17.33 -5.73 -16.48
C TYR A 68 17.99 -6.33 -15.24
N ARG A 69 17.74 -7.61 -14.96
CA ARG A 69 18.39 -8.33 -13.85
C ARG A 69 19.91 -8.33 -14.01
N GLU A 70 20.42 -8.56 -15.23
CA GLU A 70 21.87 -8.52 -15.52
C GLU A 70 22.46 -7.12 -15.28
N LEU A 71 21.75 -6.06 -15.60
CA LEU A 71 22.18 -4.68 -15.31
C LEU A 71 22.31 -4.42 -13.79
N LEU A 72 21.56 -5.15 -12.95
CA LEU A 72 21.63 -5.02 -11.50
C LEU A 72 22.81 -5.80 -10.88
N VAL A 73 23.42 -6.76 -11.59
CA VAL A 73 24.50 -7.60 -11.04
C VAL A 73 25.68 -6.80 -10.49
N PRO A 74 26.22 -5.76 -11.18
CA PRO A 74 27.32 -4.99 -10.63
C PRO A 74 26.95 -4.26 -9.34
N LEU A 75 25.71 -3.77 -9.27
CA LEU A 75 25.19 -3.09 -8.09
C LEU A 75 25.00 -4.07 -6.93
N ALA A 76 24.40 -5.22 -7.19
CA ALA A 76 24.22 -6.28 -6.20
C ALA A 76 25.56 -6.74 -5.60
N ARG A 77 26.58 -6.94 -6.44
CA ARG A 77 27.95 -7.27 -5.98
C ARG A 77 28.52 -6.19 -5.07
N ARG A 78 28.29 -4.91 -5.38
CA ARG A 78 28.74 -3.81 -4.53
C ARG A 78 28.15 -3.87 -3.12
N TYR A 79 26.92 -4.34 -2.99
CA TYR A 79 26.22 -4.50 -1.71
C TYR A 79 26.34 -5.90 -1.11
N GLY A 80 27.08 -6.82 -1.72
CA GLY A 80 27.27 -8.18 -1.22
C GLY A 80 26.00 -9.02 -1.24
N VAL A 81 25.08 -8.76 -2.19
CA VAL A 81 23.83 -9.50 -2.35
C VAL A 81 23.72 -10.09 -3.74
N GLU A 82 22.83 -11.08 -3.91
CA GLU A 82 22.45 -11.61 -5.23
C GLU A 82 21.19 -10.91 -5.73
N PRO A 83 21.11 -10.56 -7.03
CA PRO A 83 19.88 -10.05 -7.61
C PRO A 83 18.82 -11.16 -7.56
N GLY A 84 17.64 -10.84 -7.05
CA GLY A 84 16.51 -11.76 -7.02
C GLY A 84 16.05 -12.17 -8.43
N ARG A 85 15.17 -13.18 -8.49
CA ARG A 85 14.47 -13.52 -9.73
C ARG A 85 13.20 -12.69 -9.85
N PRO A 86 12.86 -12.14 -11.03
CA PRO A 86 11.60 -11.47 -11.27
C PRO A 86 10.42 -12.41 -10.93
N ARG A 87 9.45 -11.89 -10.21
CA ARG A 87 8.21 -12.61 -9.91
C ARG A 87 7.04 -11.61 -9.95
N PRO A 88 5.85 -12.03 -10.38
CA PRO A 88 4.64 -11.23 -10.23
C PRO A 88 4.37 -10.97 -8.74
N ASP A 89 3.98 -9.75 -8.42
CA ASP A 89 3.56 -9.36 -7.07
C ASP A 89 2.40 -8.38 -7.20
N ASP A 90 1.26 -8.74 -6.64
CA ASP A 90 0.07 -7.90 -6.57
C ASP A 90 -0.05 -7.16 -5.22
N ASP A 91 1.00 -7.20 -4.41
CA ASP A 91 1.04 -6.58 -3.08
C ASP A 91 -0.10 -7.05 -2.16
N ALA A 92 -0.51 -8.32 -2.30
CA ALA A 92 -1.64 -8.92 -1.58
C ALA A 92 -2.94 -8.11 -1.72
N TRP A 93 -3.20 -7.59 -2.92
CA TRP A 93 -4.27 -6.64 -3.24
C TRP A 93 -5.62 -7.02 -2.65
N GLN A 94 -6.11 -8.24 -2.96
CA GLN A 94 -7.44 -8.66 -2.52
C GLN A 94 -7.54 -8.75 -0.99
N ALA A 95 -6.54 -9.35 -0.35
CA ALA A 95 -6.52 -9.49 1.11
C ALA A 95 -6.48 -8.12 1.81
N LYS A 96 -5.73 -7.15 1.27
CA LYS A 96 -5.70 -5.79 1.80
C LYS A 96 -7.01 -5.04 1.57
N LEU A 97 -7.70 -5.25 0.45
CA LEU A 97 -9.04 -4.70 0.24
C LEU A 97 -10.05 -5.25 1.24
N ASP A 98 -9.94 -6.53 1.61
CA ASP A 98 -10.77 -7.14 2.63
C ASP A 98 -10.50 -6.49 4.00
N VAL A 99 -9.24 -6.30 4.36
CA VAL A 99 -8.86 -5.55 5.58
C VAL A 99 -9.47 -4.15 5.59
N VAL A 100 -9.39 -3.39 4.48
CA VAL A 100 -9.98 -2.03 4.39
C VAL A 100 -11.50 -2.09 4.55
N ALA A 101 -12.16 -3.06 3.93
CA ALA A 101 -13.62 -3.21 4.04
C ALA A 101 -14.06 -3.58 5.46
N ASP A 102 -13.27 -4.39 6.17
CA ASP A 102 -13.59 -4.86 7.53
C ASP A 102 -13.26 -3.82 8.59
N THR A 103 -12.15 -3.12 8.47
CA THR A 103 -11.71 -2.11 9.43
C THR A 103 -12.31 -0.72 9.19
N ALA A 104 -12.85 -0.49 7.99
CA ALA A 104 -13.49 0.77 7.55
C ALA A 104 -12.74 2.02 8.02
N PRO A 105 -11.48 2.26 7.56
CA PRO A 105 -10.80 3.52 7.80
C PRO A 105 -11.60 4.68 7.18
N ASP A 106 -11.39 5.91 7.67
CA ASP A 106 -12.16 7.05 7.16
C ASP A 106 -11.86 7.35 5.70
N VAL A 107 -10.59 7.14 5.29
CA VAL A 107 -10.12 7.38 3.91
C VAL A 107 -9.26 6.23 3.43
N VAL A 108 -9.43 5.84 2.17
CA VAL A 108 -8.48 5.01 1.43
C VAL A 108 -7.96 5.77 0.22
N SER A 109 -6.65 5.85 0.05
CA SER A 109 -6.02 6.39 -1.14
C SER A 109 -5.41 5.28 -1.99
N PHE A 110 -5.48 5.45 -3.30
CA PHE A 110 -4.94 4.51 -4.28
C PHE A 110 -3.84 5.16 -5.10
N THR A 111 -2.73 4.45 -5.25
CA THR A 111 -1.57 4.87 -6.05
C THR A 111 -1.33 3.85 -7.16
N PHE A 112 -0.79 4.30 -8.28
CA PHE A 112 -0.47 3.54 -9.50
C PHE A 112 -1.68 3.15 -10.35
N GLY A 113 -2.89 3.63 -10.05
CA GLY A 113 -4.06 3.39 -10.88
C GLY A 113 -5.35 3.69 -10.16
N CYS A 114 -6.46 3.52 -10.89
CA CYS A 114 -7.81 3.61 -10.34
C CYS A 114 -8.36 2.20 -10.13
N PRO A 115 -8.88 1.87 -8.94
CA PRO A 115 -9.55 0.59 -8.72
C PRO A 115 -10.78 0.42 -9.60
N ALA A 116 -11.17 -0.83 -9.82
CA ALA A 116 -12.39 -1.15 -10.55
C ALA A 116 -13.64 -0.56 -9.87
N PRO A 117 -14.71 -0.25 -10.62
CA PRO A 117 -15.92 0.40 -10.09
C PRO A 117 -16.60 -0.38 -8.96
N ASP A 118 -16.56 -1.70 -8.98
CA ASP A 118 -17.10 -2.58 -7.94
C ASP A 118 -16.33 -2.46 -6.61
N VAL A 119 -15.00 -2.34 -6.66
CA VAL A 119 -14.16 -2.06 -5.49
C VAL A 119 -14.56 -0.71 -4.87
N MET A 120 -14.70 0.33 -5.70
CA MET A 120 -15.10 1.65 -5.24
C MET A 120 -16.51 1.63 -4.63
N ALA A 121 -17.44 0.89 -5.24
CA ALA A 121 -18.80 0.72 -4.72
C ALA A 121 -18.82 -0.03 -3.38
N ARG A 122 -18.03 -1.10 -3.26
CA ARG A 122 -17.87 -1.86 -2.01
C ARG A 122 -17.39 -0.98 -0.86
N LEU A 123 -16.34 -0.21 -1.07
CA LEU A 123 -15.76 0.66 -0.05
C LEU A 123 -16.70 1.82 0.33
N ARG A 124 -17.36 2.42 -0.65
CA ARG A 124 -18.40 3.42 -0.40
C ARG A 124 -19.56 2.85 0.44
N GLY A 125 -19.98 1.62 0.19
CA GLY A 125 -21.00 0.91 0.98
C GLY A 125 -20.58 0.68 2.43
N ARG A 126 -19.27 0.73 2.74
CA ARG A 126 -18.70 0.66 4.09
C ARG A 126 -18.44 2.04 4.72
N GLY A 127 -18.81 3.11 4.03
CA GLY A 127 -18.59 4.48 4.50
C GLY A 127 -17.15 5.01 4.31
N VAL A 128 -16.31 4.28 3.57
CA VAL A 128 -14.91 4.66 3.34
C VAL A 128 -14.83 5.66 2.18
N LEU A 129 -14.24 6.82 2.42
CA LEU A 129 -13.95 7.80 1.39
C LEU A 129 -12.75 7.35 0.55
N SER A 130 -12.90 7.33 -0.77
CA SER A 130 -11.84 6.92 -1.68
C SER A 130 -11.17 8.11 -2.34
N MET A 131 -9.85 8.09 -2.42
CA MET A 131 -9.01 9.04 -3.15
C MET A 131 -8.16 8.29 -4.18
N VAL A 132 -7.91 8.88 -5.33
CA VAL A 132 -7.03 8.30 -6.36
C VAL A 132 -5.95 9.31 -6.72
N THR A 133 -4.70 8.89 -6.67
CA THR A 133 -3.58 9.69 -7.18
C THR A 133 -3.57 9.60 -8.70
N VAL A 134 -3.73 10.73 -9.36
CA VAL A 134 -3.70 10.84 -10.83
C VAL A 134 -2.50 11.67 -11.26
N THR A 135 -1.96 11.34 -12.43
CA THR A 135 -0.97 12.14 -13.15
C THR A 135 -1.64 12.65 -14.42
N SER A 136 -1.55 13.94 -14.68
CA SER A 136 -2.09 14.58 -15.89
C SER A 136 -1.34 14.13 -17.13
#